data_fb4fb11e8c024f3ea190a16bfc4bab0f
#
_entry.id   fb4fb11e8c024f3ea190a16bfc4bab0f
#
_cell.length_a   1.000
_cell.length_b   1.000
_cell.length_c   1.000
_cell.angle_alpha   90.00
_cell.angle_beta   90.00
_cell.angle_gamma   90.00
#
_symmetry.space_group_name_H-M   'P 1'
#
loop_
_entity.id
_entity.type
_entity.pdbx_description
1 polymer ?
#
loop_
_entity_poly.entity_id
_entity_poly.type
_entity_poly.pdbx_seq_one_letter_code
_entity_poly.pdbx_strand_id
1 'polypeptide(L)'
;METMTVERVIDAPVDDVFAWLTTTTNYERSPLVLRCRLTRRGESTPYGVGAVRSHLWAIGWLRERITRYEAPYTTEYVVERSVPPSRHEFGSMTFTEVDGGTRVRWTTRAEMKLPVLGPVLTRVLGRPMITRSFASILDAADAALTRQPHGNRKVTKRQRPV
;
A
#
# COMPACT_ATOMS: atom_id res chain seq x y z
N MET A 1 -5.25 -17.96 11.69
CA MET A 1 -5.19 -16.80 10.80
C MET A 1 -4.77 -15.58 11.62
N GLU A 2 -3.75 -14.87 11.18
CA GLU A 2 -3.16 -13.73 11.93
C GLU A 2 -3.56 -12.40 11.28
N THR A 3 -3.87 -11.42 12.12
CA THR A 3 -4.07 -10.03 11.69
C THR A 3 -2.78 -9.25 11.94
N MET A 4 -2.31 -8.55 10.93
CA MET A 4 -1.07 -7.76 10.96
C MET A 4 -1.41 -6.33 10.58
N THR A 5 -0.96 -5.37 11.38
CA THR A 5 -1.20 -3.95 11.15
C THR A 5 0.11 -3.19 11.28
N VAL A 6 0.36 -2.28 10.36
CA VAL A 6 1.45 -1.31 10.41
C VAL A 6 0.87 0.08 10.23
N GLU A 7 1.35 1.04 11.01
CA GLU A 7 0.96 2.44 10.90
C GLU A 7 2.18 3.34 10.70
N ARG A 8 1.97 4.42 9.97
CA ARG A 8 2.95 5.50 9.83
C ARG A 8 2.25 6.84 9.58
N VAL A 9 2.80 7.90 10.13
CA VAL A 9 2.46 9.27 9.73
C VAL A 9 3.50 9.72 8.69
N ILE A 10 3.02 10.17 7.54
CA ILE A 10 3.81 10.69 6.43
C ILE A 10 3.52 12.18 6.32
N ASP A 11 4.55 13.02 6.37
CA ASP A 11 4.43 14.49 6.26
C ASP A 11 4.15 14.90 4.81
N ALA A 12 2.93 14.60 4.36
CA ALA A 12 2.41 14.95 3.05
C ALA A 12 0.86 14.97 3.06
N PRO A 13 0.22 15.70 2.11
CA PRO A 13 -1.22 15.72 1.96
C PRO A 13 -1.81 14.33 1.67
N VAL A 14 -3.04 14.08 2.14
CA VAL A 14 -3.71 12.78 2.02
C VAL A 14 -3.86 12.33 0.56
N ASP A 15 -4.14 13.25 -0.35
CA ASP A 15 -4.25 12.95 -1.78
C ASP A 15 -2.94 12.41 -2.36
N ASP A 16 -1.81 13.02 -1.99
CA ASP A 16 -0.49 12.64 -2.47
C ASP A 16 -0.07 11.27 -1.90
N VAL A 17 -0.31 11.05 -0.61
CA VAL A 17 0.00 9.79 0.07
C VAL A 17 -0.85 8.65 -0.50
N PHE A 18 -2.16 8.89 -0.68
CA PHE A 18 -3.06 7.92 -1.28
C PHE A 18 -2.66 7.57 -2.72
N ALA A 19 -2.42 8.58 -3.56
CA ALA A 19 -2.02 8.38 -4.94
C ALA A 19 -0.70 7.58 -5.04
N TRP A 20 0.28 7.89 -4.18
CA TRP A 20 1.55 7.18 -4.17
C TRP A 20 1.40 5.71 -3.77
N LEU A 21 0.67 5.43 -2.69
CA LEU A 21 0.52 4.07 -2.14
C LEU A 21 -0.46 3.20 -2.96
N THR A 22 -1.41 3.77 -3.67
CA THR A 22 -2.28 3.00 -4.57
C THR A 22 -1.61 2.70 -5.91
N THR A 23 -0.65 3.52 -6.35
CA THR A 23 0.18 3.27 -7.54
C THR A 23 1.29 2.28 -7.21
N THR A 24 0.98 0.99 -7.19
CA THR A 24 1.85 -0.04 -6.59
C THR A 24 3.17 -0.29 -7.30
N THR A 25 3.39 0.22 -8.50
CA THR A 25 4.72 0.26 -9.12
C THR A 25 5.71 1.11 -8.31
N ASN A 26 5.23 2.06 -7.49
CA ASN A 26 6.07 2.82 -6.57
C ASN A 26 6.70 1.96 -5.47
N TYR A 27 6.12 0.79 -5.17
CA TYR A 27 6.65 -0.12 -4.15
C TYR A 27 8.05 -0.64 -4.49
N GLU A 28 8.44 -0.64 -5.76
CA GLU A 28 9.81 -1.00 -6.20
C GLU A 28 10.89 -0.07 -5.65
N ARG A 29 10.50 1.07 -5.05
CA ARG A 29 11.43 1.93 -4.29
C ARG A 29 11.79 1.37 -2.91
N SER A 30 11.04 0.40 -2.41
CA SER A 30 11.37 -0.37 -1.20
C SER A 30 12.38 -1.46 -1.54
N PRO A 31 13.45 -1.64 -0.74
CA PRO A 31 14.45 -2.68 -0.98
C PRO A 31 13.90 -4.11 -0.81
N LEU A 32 12.72 -4.26 -0.21
CA LEU A 32 12.07 -5.56 -0.02
C LEU A 32 11.08 -5.91 -1.15
N VAL A 33 10.94 -5.03 -2.14
CA VAL A 33 10.05 -5.23 -3.29
C VAL A 33 10.89 -5.30 -4.56
N LEU A 34 10.85 -6.45 -5.22
CA LEU A 34 11.64 -6.70 -6.42
C LEU A 34 10.91 -6.26 -7.68
N ARG A 35 9.59 -6.45 -7.73
CA ARG A 35 8.79 -6.12 -8.91
C ARG A 35 7.31 -5.97 -8.60
N CYS A 36 6.68 -4.96 -9.19
CA CYS A 36 5.25 -4.75 -9.16
C CYS A 36 4.71 -4.49 -10.56
N ARG A 37 3.58 -5.11 -10.91
CA ARG A 37 2.93 -4.93 -12.21
C ARG A 37 1.43 -4.77 -12.07
N LEU A 38 0.86 -3.82 -12.77
CA LEU A 38 -0.58 -3.76 -13.01
C LEU A 38 -0.90 -4.69 -14.18
N THR A 39 -1.52 -5.85 -13.90
CA THR A 39 -1.83 -6.87 -14.91
C THR A 39 -3.22 -6.71 -15.51
N ARG A 40 -4.13 -6.02 -14.80
CA ARG A 40 -5.44 -5.60 -15.29
C ARG A 40 -5.78 -4.24 -14.66
N ARG A 41 -6.25 -3.31 -15.47
CA ARG A 41 -6.73 -2.01 -15.00
C ARG A 41 -8.07 -2.15 -14.30
N GLY A 42 -8.34 -1.28 -13.35
CA GLY A 42 -9.64 -1.14 -12.70
C GLY A 42 -10.66 -0.45 -13.60
N GLU A 43 -11.90 -0.44 -13.12
CA GLU A 43 -13.05 0.07 -13.88
C GLU A 43 -12.99 1.58 -14.12
N SER A 44 -12.73 2.38 -13.08
CA SER A 44 -12.78 3.85 -13.16
C SER A 44 -11.38 4.49 -13.22
N THR A 45 -10.42 3.88 -12.57
CA THR A 45 -9.01 4.32 -12.56
C THR A 45 -8.09 3.11 -12.75
N PRO A 46 -6.84 3.31 -13.18
CA PRO A 46 -5.93 2.19 -13.40
C PRO A 46 -5.79 1.27 -12.18
N TYR A 47 -5.76 1.83 -10.97
CA TYR A 47 -5.60 1.10 -9.72
C TYR A 47 -6.89 1.01 -8.89
N GLY A 48 -8.05 1.33 -9.48
CA GLY A 48 -9.36 1.29 -8.86
C GLY A 48 -9.92 -0.12 -8.69
N VAL A 49 -11.20 -0.20 -8.33
CA VAL A 49 -11.93 -1.46 -8.15
C VAL A 49 -11.77 -2.36 -9.38
N GLY A 50 -11.56 -3.65 -9.15
CA GLY A 50 -11.32 -4.64 -10.20
C GLY A 50 -9.90 -4.69 -10.75
N ALA A 51 -9.02 -3.73 -10.42
CA ALA A 51 -7.60 -3.78 -10.78
C ALA A 51 -6.95 -5.06 -10.24
N VAL A 52 -6.12 -5.70 -11.05
CA VAL A 52 -5.32 -6.86 -10.65
C VAL A 52 -3.85 -6.50 -10.71
N ARG A 53 -3.15 -6.76 -9.62
CA ARG A 53 -1.74 -6.45 -9.44
C ARG A 53 -0.96 -7.71 -9.14
N SER A 54 0.25 -7.79 -9.65
CA SER A 54 1.20 -8.88 -9.39
C SER A 54 2.45 -8.30 -8.76
N HIS A 55 2.86 -8.89 -7.65
CA HIS A 55 4.00 -8.44 -6.86
C HIS A 55 4.99 -9.58 -6.67
N LEU A 56 6.27 -9.27 -6.81
CA LEU A 56 7.36 -10.12 -6.37
C LEU A 56 8.11 -9.37 -5.27
N TRP A 57 7.96 -9.83 -4.04
CA TRP A 57 8.63 -9.30 -2.86
C TRP A 57 9.68 -10.27 -2.36
N ALA A 58 10.56 -9.84 -1.47
CA ALA A 58 11.54 -10.71 -0.83
C ALA A 58 10.90 -11.91 -0.09
N ILE A 59 9.64 -11.77 0.32
CA ILE A 59 8.85 -12.82 1.01
C ILE A 59 8.11 -13.76 0.04
N GLY A 60 8.15 -13.50 -1.27
CA GLY A 60 7.50 -14.33 -2.27
C GLY A 60 6.69 -13.54 -3.30
N TRP A 61 5.99 -14.28 -4.13
CA TRP A 61 5.12 -13.73 -5.15
C TRP A 61 3.66 -13.72 -4.70
N LEU A 62 2.92 -12.68 -5.09
CA LEU A 62 1.47 -12.59 -4.85
C LEU A 62 0.77 -11.89 -6.00
N ARG A 63 -0.48 -12.29 -6.22
CA ARG A 63 -1.44 -11.65 -7.12
C ARG A 63 -2.65 -11.24 -6.31
N GLU A 64 -3.02 -9.98 -6.42
CA GLU A 64 -4.12 -9.41 -5.66
C GLU A 64 -5.07 -8.62 -6.55
N ARG A 65 -6.32 -8.50 -6.10
CA ARG A 65 -7.36 -7.72 -6.76
C ARG A 65 -7.93 -6.68 -5.79
N ILE A 66 -8.11 -5.47 -6.29
CA ILE A 66 -8.75 -4.37 -5.56
C ILE A 66 -10.24 -4.63 -5.47
N THR A 67 -10.76 -4.62 -4.25
CA THR A 67 -12.19 -4.84 -3.93
C THR A 67 -12.91 -3.56 -3.54
N ARG A 68 -12.19 -2.55 -3.02
CA ARG A 68 -12.72 -1.24 -2.67
C ARG A 68 -11.69 -0.16 -2.97
N TYR A 69 -12.16 0.99 -3.46
CA TYR A 69 -11.30 2.14 -3.77
C TYR A 69 -12.10 3.43 -3.58
N GLU A 70 -11.87 4.10 -2.47
CA GLU A 70 -12.52 5.35 -2.07
C GLU A 70 -11.44 6.40 -1.80
N ALA A 71 -11.05 7.06 -2.88
CA ALA A 71 -10.02 8.10 -2.81
C ALA A 71 -10.53 9.34 -2.06
N PRO A 72 -9.69 9.97 -1.23
CA PRO A 72 -8.31 9.58 -0.90
C PRO A 72 -8.20 8.81 0.43
N TYR A 73 -9.23 8.11 0.91
CA TYR A 73 -9.29 7.63 2.30
C TYR A 73 -9.19 6.13 2.48
N THR A 74 -9.60 5.31 1.50
CA THR A 74 -9.64 3.86 1.71
C THR A 74 -9.37 3.09 0.42
N THR A 75 -8.56 2.02 0.53
CA THR A 75 -8.46 0.98 -0.49
C THR A 75 -8.39 -0.39 0.17
N GLU A 76 -9.09 -1.37 -0.41
CA GLU A 76 -9.11 -2.75 0.05
C GLU A 76 -8.76 -3.70 -1.09
N TYR A 77 -8.18 -4.84 -0.73
CA TYR A 77 -7.77 -5.85 -1.68
C TYR A 77 -7.85 -7.26 -1.10
N VAL A 78 -7.89 -8.22 -1.99
CA VAL A 78 -7.76 -9.64 -1.67
C VAL A 78 -6.63 -10.27 -2.46
N VAL A 79 -5.78 -11.05 -1.80
CA VAL A 79 -4.76 -11.86 -2.48
C VAL A 79 -5.43 -13.12 -3.01
N GLU A 80 -5.48 -13.25 -4.34
CA GLU A 80 -6.10 -14.38 -5.04
C GLU A 80 -5.15 -15.59 -5.13
N ARG A 81 -3.86 -15.33 -5.26
CA ARG A 81 -2.80 -16.35 -5.35
C ARG A 81 -1.50 -15.86 -4.72
N SER A 82 -0.74 -16.77 -4.13
CA SER A 82 0.58 -16.47 -3.59
C SER A 82 1.52 -17.69 -3.63
N VAL A 83 2.82 -17.39 -3.62
CA VAL A 83 3.90 -18.37 -3.45
C VAL A 83 4.85 -17.79 -2.39
N PRO A 84 5.00 -18.43 -1.22
CA PRO A 84 4.32 -19.65 -0.77
C PRO A 84 2.79 -19.46 -0.68
N PRO A 85 2.00 -20.56 -0.78
CA PRO A 85 0.56 -20.48 -0.78
C PRO A 85 0.01 -20.00 0.56
N SER A 86 -0.93 -19.04 0.51
CA SER A 86 -1.59 -18.50 1.69
C SER A 86 -3.11 -18.47 1.55
N ARG A 87 -3.80 -18.42 2.67
CA ARG A 87 -5.18 -17.97 2.78
C ARG A 87 -5.16 -16.49 3.11
N HIS A 88 -5.85 -15.70 2.35
CA HIS A 88 -5.95 -14.26 2.59
C HIS A 88 -7.42 -13.87 2.68
N GLU A 89 -7.79 -13.24 3.77
CA GLU A 89 -9.17 -12.82 4.01
C GLU A 89 -9.41 -11.41 3.47
N PHE A 90 -8.57 -10.47 3.89
CA PHE A 90 -8.59 -9.10 3.39
C PHE A 90 -7.25 -8.40 3.61
N GLY A 91 -7.02 -7.35 2.83
CA GLY A 91 -6.04 -6.31 3.10
C GLY A 91 -6.71 -4.96 2.93
N SER A 92 -6.37 -4.00 3.78
CA SER A 92 -6.90 -2.63 3.71
C SER A 92 -5.84 -1.61 4.05
N MET A 93 -5.91 -0.45 3.40
CA MET A 93 -5.22 0.76 3.79
C MET A 93 -6.24 1.85 4.04
N THR A 94 -6.13 2.50 5.19
CA THR A 94 -6.90 3.69 5.54
C THR A 94 -5.95 4.88 5.70
N PHE A 95 -6.41 6.04 5.26
CA PHE A 95 -5.66 7.28 5.23
C PHE A 95 -6.45 8.33 6.00
N THR A 96 -5.83 8.93 7.00
CA THR A 96 -6.47 9.93 7.87
C THR A 96 -5.59 11.16 7.95
N GLU A 97 -6.17 12.32 7.67
CA GLU A 97 -5.49 13.60 7.88
C GLU A 97 -5.21 13.80 9.38
N VAL A 98 -4.00 14.18 9.71
CA VAL A 98 -3.57 14.48 11.09
C VAL A 98 -2.66 15.71 11.08
N ASP A 99 -2.41 16.27 12.26
CA ASP A 99 -1.40 17.31 12.39
C ASP A 99 -0.04 16.75 11.94
N GLY A 100 0.60 17.44 10.98
CA GLY A 100 1.88 17.02 10.41
C GLY A 100 1.77 16.00 9.28
N GLY A 101 0.59 15.84 8.63
CA GLY A 101 0.45 15.07 7.40
C GLY A 101 -0.67 14.04 7.39
N THR A 102 -0.37 12.83 6.94
CA THR A 102 -1.33 11.74 6.77
C THR A 102 -0.93 10.51 7.55
N ARG A 103 -1.81 10.02 8.42
CA ARG A 103 -1.67 8.71 9.04
C ARG A 103 -2.16 7.63 8.09
N VAL A 104 -1.28 6.71 7.76
CA VAL A 104 -1.59 5.49 7.01
C VAL A 104 -1.64 4.32 7.97
N ARG A 105 -2.75 3.56 7.92
CA ARG A 105 -2.89 2.28 8.62
C ARG A 105 -3.06 1.19 7.57
N TRP A 106 -2.14 0.25 7.52
CA TRP A 106 -2.17 -0.89 6.61
C TRP A 106 -2.40 -2.18 7.39
N THR A 107 -3.55 -2.81 7.18
CA THR A 107 -3.95 -4.04 7.85
C THR A 107 -4.14 -5.15 6.84
N THR A 108 -3.68 -6.35 7.18
CA THR A 108 -3.95 -7.58 6.41
C THR A 108 -4.26 -8.74 7.34
N ARG A 109 -5.10 -9.65 6.88
CA ARG A 109 -5.42 -10.89 7.59
C ARG A 109 -5.14 -12.08 6.70
N ALA A 110 -4.16 -12.89 7.09
CA ALA A 110 -3.66 -14.01 6.29
C ALA A 110 -3.11 -15.15 7.13
N GLU A 111 -2.97 -16.32 6.48
CA GLU A 111 -2.37 -17.51 7.05
C GLU A 111 -1.68 -18.33 5.95
N MET A 112 -0.50 -18.87 6.24
CA MET A 112 0.19 -19.79 5.32
C MET A 112 -0.57 -21.12 5.22
N LYS A 113 -0.82 -21.59 4.00
CA LYS A 113 -1.47 -22.87 3.73
C LYS A 113 -0.46 -24.01 3.84
N LEU A 114 -0.13 -24.41 5.08
CA LEU A 114 0.71 -25.56 5.35
C LEU A 114 -0.07 -26.54 6.25
N PRO A 115 -0.05 -27.87 5.98
CA PRO A 115 -0.98 -28.82 6.56
C PRO A 115 -0.97 -28.91 8.09
N VAL A 116 0.19 -28.73 8.74
CA VAL A 116 0.33 -28.94 10.20
C VAL A 116 0.88 -27.70 10.91
N LEU A 117 1.75 -26.94 10.26
CA LEU A 117 2.52 -25.85 10.86
C LEU A 117 2.11 -24.44 10.39
N GLY A 118 1.05 -24.34 9.57
CA GLY A 118 0.61 -23.08 8.97
C GLY A 118 0.44 -21.93 9.97
N PRO A 119 -0.34 -22.11 11.05
CA PRO A 119 -0.55 -21.05 12.05
C PRO A 119 0.74 -20.65 12.77
N VAL A 120 1.58 -21.63 13.15
CA VAL A 120 2.85 -21.37 13.86
C VAL A 120 3.83 -20.64 12.94
N LEU A 121 4.00 -21.11 11.70
CA LEU A 121 4.89 -20.48 10.74
C LEU A 121 4.41 -19.08 10.33
N THR A 122 3.10 -18.89 10.23
CA THR A 122 2.53 -17.56 10.01
C THR A 122 2.89 -16.61 11.13
N ARG A 123 2.79 -17.05 12.39
CA ARG A 123 3.12 -16.23 13.56
C ARG A 123 4.62 -15.94 13.66
N VAL A 124 5.47 -16.96 13.47
CA VAL A 124 6.90 -16.86 13.75
C VAL A 124 7.68 -16.26 12.57
N LEU A 125 7.31 -16.57 11.35
CA LEU A 125 8.00 -16.12 10.14
C LEU A 125 7.16 -15.13 9.32
N GLY A 126 5.92 -15.49 9.01
CA GLY A 126 5.05 -14.70 8.13
C GLY A 126 4.78 -13.31 8.69
N ARG A 127 4.34 -13.23 9.95
CA ARG A 127 4.00 -11.95 10.59
C ARG A 127 5.17 -10.95 10.58
N PRO A 128 6.37 -11.27 11.09
CA PRO A 128 7.48 -10.31 11.07
C PRO A 128 7.94 -9.95 9.65
N MET A 129 7.88 -10.89 8.70
CA MET A 129 8.26 -10.62 7.31
C MET A 129 7.26 -9.68 6.61
N ILE A 130 5.96 -9.92 6.77
CA ILE A 130 4.91 -9.08 6.17
C ILE A 130 4.93 -7.67 6.78
N THR A 131 4.99 -7.57 8.12
CA THR A 131 5.04 -6.26 8.79
C THR A 131 6.28 -5.46 8.41
N ARG A 132 7.42 -6.13 8.26
CA ARG A 132 8.66 -5.49 7.78
C ARG A 132 8.56 -5.01 6.34
N SER A 133 7.91 -5.78 5.46
CA SER A 133 7.68 -5.38 4.07
C SER A 133 6.76 -4.17 3.98
N PHE A 134 5.66 -4.15 4.73
CA PHE A 134 4.76 -3.00 4.78
C PHE A 134 5.47 -1.76 5.33
N ALA A 135 6.18 -1.88 6.44
CA ALA A 135 6.95 -0.78 7.02
C ALA A 135 7.95 -0.22 6.00
N SER A 136 8.68 -1.09 5.30
CA SER A 136 9.65 -0.67 4.27
C SER A 136 9.01 0.06 3.09
N ILE A 137 7.80 -0.32 2.68
CA ILE A 137 7.05 0.40 1.63
C ILE A 137 6.60 1.77 2.15
N LEU A 138 6.11 1.84 3.40
CA LEU A 138 5.72 3.12 4.02
C LEU A 138 6.93 4.04 4.22
N ASP A 139 8.11 3.50 4.55
CA ASP A 139 9.36 4.25 4.62
C ASP A 139 9.74 4.83 3.25
N ALA A 140 9.56 4.05 2.17
CA ALA A 140 9.83 4.50 0.82
C ALA A 140 8.85 5.60 0.38
N ALA A 141 7.57 5.51 0.77
CA ALA A 141 6.57 6.54 0.53
C ALA A 141 6.94 7.86 1.25
N ASP A 142 7.27 7.76 2.52
CA ASP A 142 7.70 8.90 3.33
C ASP A 142 8.92 9.58 2.72
N ALA A 143 9.96 8.82 2.40
CA ALA A 143 11.16 9.35 1.77
C ALA A 143 10.90 9.98 0.38
N ALA A 144 9.92 9.50 -0.37
CA ALA A 144 9.59 10.04 -1.68
C ALA A 144 8.79 11.33 -1.60
N LEU A 145 7.86 11.43 -0.66
CA LEU A 145 6.92 12.54 -0.56
C LEU A 145 7.46 13.71 0.27
N THR A 146 8.24 13.43 1.32
CA THR A 146 8.83 14.48 2.16
C THR A 146 10.06 15.14 1.54
N ARG A 147 10.75 14.48 0.60
CA ARG A 147 11.89 15.08 -0.14
C ARG A 147 11.49 16.02 -1.25
N GLN A 148 10.21 16.11 -1.63
CA GLN A 148 9.74 17.12 -2.56
C GLN A 148 9.53 18.43 -1.78
N PRO A 149 10.38 19.50 -1.95
CA PRO A 149 10.04 20.79 -1.40
C PRO A 149 8.71 21.20 -2.00
N HIS A 150 7.76 21.59 -1.15
CA HIS A 150 6.46 22.10 -1.54
C HIS A 150 6.66 23.16 -2.61
N GLY A 151 6.42 22.82 -3.87
CA GLY A 151 6.54 23.72 -5.00
C GLY A 151 5.67 24.93 -4.74
N ASN A 152 6.34 26.08 -4.58
CA ASN A 152 5.82 27.40 -4.36
C ASN A 152 4.59 27.65 -5.27
N ARG A 153 3.39 27.50 -4.73
CA ARG A 153 2.16 27.93 -5.39
C ARG A 153 2.22 29.45 -5.50
N LYS A 154 2.85 29.96 -6.56
CA LYS A 154 2.74 31.38 -6.93
C LYS A 154 1.27 31.71 -7.14
N VAL A 155 0.67 32.33 -6.13
CA VAL A 155 -0.59 33.03 -6.26
C VAL A 155 -0.37 34.15 -7.24
N THR A 156 -0.75 33.98 -8.49
CA THR A 156 -0.79 35.03 -9.49
C THR A 156 -1.91 35.99 -9.09
N LYS A 157 -1.55 37.07 -8.39
CA LYS A 157 -2.42 38.23 -8.22
C LYS A 157 -2.74 38.77 -9.62
N ARG A 158 -3.94 38.50 -10.10
CA ARG A 158 -4.48 39.24 -11.22
C ARG A 158 -4.62 40.70 -10.80
N GLN A 159 -3.75 41.55 -11.35
CA GLN A 159 -3.94 42.99 -11.35
C GLN A 159 -5.20 43.30 -12.20
N ARG A 160 -6.17 43.98 -11.60
CA ARG A 160 -7.25 44.63 -12.35
C ARG A 160 -6.66 45.86 -13.04
N PRO A 161 -6.95 46.09 -14.33
CA PRO A 161 -6.68 47.39 -14.94
C PRO A 161 -7.74 48.40 -14.47
N VAL A 162 -7.31 49.62 -14.32
CA VAL A 162 -8.07 50.83 -14.04
C VAL A 162 -8.87 51.21 -15.25
#